data_92411f16ab1e2f6f92b8d59e56ba2642
#
_entry.id   92411f16ab1e2f6f92b8d59e56ba2642
#
_cell.length_a   1.000
_cell.length_b   1.000
_cell.length_c   1.000
_cell.angle_alpha   90.00
_cell.angle_beta   90.00
_cell.angle_gamma   90.00
#
_symmetry.space_group_name_H-M   'P 1'
#
loop_
_entity.id
_entity.type
_entity.pdbx_description
1 polymer ?
#
loop_
_entity_poly.entity_id
_entity_poly.type
_entity_poly.pdbx_seq_one_letter_code
_entity_poly.pdbx_strand_id
1 'polypeptide(L)'
;MKFKINRDHFATGLQQVLNVVGTRATMPILSNVLLQAEDGGIALTTTNLDLGIRCRIKAEVSQPGALTLPVRKLAEIVKALPNLEVSLESTPSHQAKISSGGSMFRIMGIGKEEFPQLPSFADKHKFKLPQADLVRMLKSVAYAQSSDENRYILNGVYFNFADGKLTLVATDGRRLALVSHEVAVTEANAGSLILPAKTVAELTRLLGQGESAQITFNDRQAAFEIAIGEAGSGNGLIESIYLVSKIVEGNYPNYRQVIPKETEHRIKIERELLAECVQRAALVTSDKNNSVRLKVTKNVLEISAQSPEFGESHETMAVPYTGGEVQVAFNPQFLLDPLRALTHDEVFFEFKDELSPGIFKTLDSFLCVIMPLRLN
;
A
#
# COMPACT_ATOMS: atom_id res chain seq x y z
N MET A 1 11.60 -5.80 33.53
CA MET A 1 12.18 -5.65 32.18
C MET A 1 13.22 -4.54 32.21
N LYS A 2 14.41 -4.80 31.65
CA LYS A 2 15.47 -3.78 31.53
C LYS A 2 16.32 -4.05 30.29
N PHE A 3 16.51 -3.03 29.44
CA PHE A 3 17.32 -3.13 28.22
C PHE A 3 17.95 -1.79 27.85
N LYS A 4 18.95 -1.85 26.98
CA LYS A 4 19.61 -0.72 26.34
C LYS A 4 19.56 -0.88 24.83
N ILE A 5 19.37 0.23 24.12
CA ILE A 5 19.19 0.23 22.69
C ILE A 5 19.70 1.54 22.07
N ASN A 6 20.22 1.46 20.84
CA ASN A 6 20.48 2.65 20.06
C ASN A 6 19.18 3.42 19.79
N ARG A 7 19.21 4.75 19.98
CA ARG A 7 18.02 5.63 19.81
C ARG A 7 17.38 5.51 18.43
N ASP A 8 18.19 5.47 17.36
CA ASP A 8 17.68 5.42 15.99
C ASP A 8 17.05 4.06 15.67
N HIS A 9 17.67 2.98 16.16
CA HIS A 9 17.07 1.64 16.05
C HIS A 9 15.71 1.56 16.76
N PHE A 10 15.62 2.15 17.96
CA PHE A 10 14.35 2.18 18.68
C PHE A 10 13.29 3.01 17.96
N ALA A 11 13.66 4.19 17.43
CA ALA A 11 12.79 5.02 16.63
C ALA A 11 12.31 4.29 15.35
N THR A 12 13.22 3.58 14.66
CA THR A 12 12.89 2.77 13.50
C THR A 12 11.88 1.68 13.84
N GLY A 13 12.12 0.89 14.90
CA GLY A 13 11.17 -0.15 15.31
C GLY A 13 9.79 0.41 15.66
N LEU A 14 9.73 1.50 16.42
CA LEU A 14 8.47 2.17 16.76
C LEU A 14 7.75 2.66 15.50
N GLN A 15 8.48 3.19 14.51
CA GLN A 15 7.90 3.63 13.24
C GLN A 15 7.25 2.49 12.46
N GLN A 16 7.80 1.25 12.55
CA GLN A 16 7.19 0.11 11.86
C GLN A 16 5.77 -0.19 12.36
N VAL A 17 5.53 -0.02 13.66
CA VAL A 17 4.28 -0.44 14.31
C VAL A 17 3.29 0.70 14.61
N LEU A 18 3.74 1.97 14.47
CA LEU A 18 2.97 3.14 14.94
C LEU A 18 1.63 3.34 14.20
N ASN A 19 1.59 3.10 12.89
CA ASN A 19 0.45 3.46 12.04
C ASN A 19 -0.79 2.56 12.23
N VAL A 20 -0.63 1.40 12.83
CA VAL A 20 -1.75 0.51 13.18
C VAL A 20 -2.69 1.18 14.18
N VAL A 21 -2.10 1.95 15.11
CA VAL A 21 -2.83 2.58 16.20
C VAL A 21 -3.58 3.82 15.72
N GLY A 22 -4.91 3.76 15.74
CA GLY A 22 -5.79 4.88 15.42
C GLY A 22 -5.64 6.06 16.39
N THR A 23 -6.16 7.22 16.00
CA THR A 23 -6.20 8.41 16.86
C THR A 23 -7.20 8.28 18.01
N ARG A 24 -8.24 7.43 17.83
CA ARG A 24 -9.25 7.12 18.84
C ARG A 24 -9.35 5.60 18.93
N ALA A 25 -8.81 5.02 20.01
CA ALA A 25 -8.95 3.59 20.28
C ALA A 25 -10.20 3.35 21.13
N THR A 26 -10.92 2.28 20.84
CA THR A 26 -12.09 1.85 21.64
C THR A 26 -11.70 1.34 23.01
N MET A 27 -10.49 0.81 23.14
CA MET A 27 -9.90 0.31 24.38
C MET A 27 -8.54 1.00 24.60
N PRO A 28 -8.23 1.49 25.81
CA PRO A 28 -6.97 2.17 26.11
C PRO A 28 -5.73 1.35 25.72
N ILE A 29 -5.76 0.04 25.94
CA ILE A 29 -4.66 -0.88 25.64
C ILE A 29 -4.28 -0.89 24.15
N LEU A 30 -5.23 -0.65 23.23
CA LEU A 30 -5.00 -0.60 21.80
C LEU A 30 -4.27 0.69 21.34
N SER A 31 -4.11 1.67 22.25
CA SER A 31 -3.26 2.84 22.02
C SER A 31 -1.78 2.57 22.37
N ASN A 32 -1.50 1.40 22.95
CA ASN A 32 -0.18 1.03 23.41
C ASN A 32 0.55 0.14 22.42
N VAL A 33 1.88 0.16 22.50
CA VAL A 33 2.76 -0.87 21.95
C VAL A 33 3.12 -1.84 23.06
N LEU A 34 3.00 -3.12 22.80
CA LEU A 34 3.57 -4.17 23.64
C LEU A 34 5.06 -4.29 23.36
N LEU A 35 5.87 -4.05 24.39
CA LEU A 35 7.30 -4.26 24.40
C LEU A 35 7.57 -5.61 25.08
N GLN A 36 8.26 -6.51 24.40
CA GLN A 36 8.72 -7.80 24.96
C GLN A 36 10.23 -7.88 24.80
N ALA A 37 10.94 -7.78 25.91
CA ALA A 37 12.38 -7.89 25.96
C ALA A 37 12.76 -9.36 26.20
N GLU A 38 13.46 -9.92 25.25
CA GLU A 38 13.95 -11.30 25.22
C GLU A 38 15.42 -11.31 24.82
N ASP A 39 16.05 -12.49 24.86
CA ASP A 39 17.45 -12.60 24.51
C ASP A 39 17.75 -12.03 23.10
N GLY A 40 18.71 -11.12 23.02
CA GLY A 40 19.19 -10.52 21.77
C GLY A 40 18.31 -9.39 21.18
N GLY A 41 17.17 -9.04 21.77
CA GLY A 41 16.35 -7.94 21.23
C GLY A 41 15.04 -7.68 21.93
N ILE A 42 14.30 -6.74 21.41
CA ILE A 42 12.93 -6.44 21.85
C ILE A 42 11.96 -6.59 20.68
N ALA A 43 10.84 -7.26 20.95
CA ALA A 43 9.71 -7.31 20.05
C ALA A 43 8.75 -6.16 20.36
N LEU A 44 8.32 -5.46 19.32
CA LEU A 44 7.34 -4.39 19.35
C LEU A 44 6.08 -4.87 18.65
N THR A 45 4.94 -4.84 19.35
CA THR A 45 3.67 -5.29 18.77
C THR A 45 2.58 -4.23 18.98
N THR A 46 1.84 -3.92 17.92
CA THR A 46 0.62 -3.09 18.00
C THR A 46 -0.52 -3.78 17.26
N THR A 47 -1.73 -3.51 17.69
CA THR A 47 -2.94 -4.00 16.99
C THR A 47 -4.12 -3.08 17.25
N ASN A 48 -5.05 -3.06 16.27
CA ASN A 48 -6.38 -2.46 16.43
C ASN A 48 -7.51 -3.51 16.31
N LEU A 49 -7.15 -4.81 16.45
CA LEU A 49 -8.00 -6.00 16.31
C LEU A 49 -8.34 -6.40 14.87
N ASP A 50 -8.19 -5.51 13.89
CA ASP A 50 -8.36 -5.81 12.47
C ASP A 50 -7.02 -5.95 11.76
N LEU A 51 -6.05 -5.18 12.19
CA LEU A 51 -4.67 -5.16 11.70
C LEU A 51 -3.72 -5.22 12.89
N GLY A 52 -2.70 -6.06 12.81
CA GLY A 52 -1.64 -6.15 13.79
C GLY A 52 -0.27 -6.19 13.12
N ILE A 53 0.72 -5.56 13.74
CA ILE A 53 2.11 -5.58 13.27
C ILE A 53 3.00 -5.92 14.45
N ARG A 54 3.97 -6.79 14.20
CA ARG A 54 5.07 -7.10 15.11
C ARG A 54 6.38 -6.99 14.34
N CYS A 55 7.34 -6.28 14.92
CA CYS A 55 8.74 -6.31 14.47
C CYS A 55 9.66 -6.58 15.65
N ARG A 56 10.88 -7.01 15.36
CA ARG A 56 11.91 -7.23 16.36
C ARG A 56 13.11 -6.34 16.05
N ILE A 57 13.69 -5.73 17.09
CA ILE A 57 14.85 -4.84 16.97
C ILE A 57 15.95 -5.29 17.93
N LYS A 58 17.21 -5.11 17.50
CA LYS A 58 18.41 -5.46 18.28
C LYS A 58 18.51 -4.57 19.52
N ALA A 59 18.70 -5.18 20.68
CA ALA A 59 18.90 -4.49 21.96
C ALA A 59 19.71 -5.37 22.91
N GLU A 60 20.38 -4.73 23.88
CA GLU A 60 21.03 -5.40 24.99
C GLU A 60 20.03 -5.58 26.12
N VAL A 61 19.56 -6.80 26.32
CA VAL A 61 18.58 -7.12 27.37
C VAL A 61 19.28 -7.64 28.61
N SER A 62 19.24 -6.84 29.68
CA SER A 62 19.80 -7.25 30.97
C SER A 62 18.78 -7.92 31.89
N GLN A 63 17.48 -7.67 31.66
CA GLN A 63 16.39 -8.32 32.39
C GLN A 63 15.18 -8.53 31.44
N PRO A 64 14.85 -9.77 31.08
CA PRO A 64 13.68 -10.09 30.30
C PRO A 64 12.37 -9.61 30.94
N GLY A 65 11.33 -9.48 30.13
CA GLY A 65 10.00 -9.11 30.62
C GLY A 65 9.17 -8.39 29.54
N ALA A 66 7.98 -7.96 29.92
CA ALA A 66 7.08 -7.27 28.99
C ALA A 66 6.29 -6.16 29.69
N LEU A 67 5.93 -5.14 28.93
CA LEU A 67 5.14 -3.99 29.35
C LEU A 67 4.49 -3.35 28.15
N THR A 68 3.30 -2.78 28.30
CA THR A 68 2.68 -1.96 27.25
C THR A 68 2.81 -0.48 27.56
N LEU A 69 3.13 0.34 26.56
CA LEU A 69 3.31 1.79 26.69
C LEU A 69 2.55 2.54 25.59
N PRO A 70 2.04 3.76 25.84
CA PRO A 70 1.40 4.59 24.84
C PRO A 70 2.34 4.84 23.65
N VAL A 71 2.06 4.21 22.49
CA VAL A 71 3.02 4.14 21.38
C VAL A 71 3.38 5.50 20.80
N ARG A 72 2.40 6.40 20.64
CA ARG A 72 2.63 7.75 20.10
C ARG A 72 3.53 8.56 21.01
N LYS A 73 3.24 8.53 22.33
CA LYS A 73 4.04 9.24 23.32
C LYS A 73 5.44 8.68 23.45
N LEU A 74 5.58 7.36 23.41
CA LEU A 74 6.88 6.71 23.40
C LEU A 74 7.70 7.11 22.17
N ALA A 75 7.09 7.09 20.97
CA ALA A 75 7.74 7.48 19.73
C ALA A 75 8.18 8.96 19.74
N GLU A 76 7.33 9.87 20.25
CA GLU A 76 7.67 11.29 20.44
C GLU A 76 8.88 11.47 21.36
N ILE A 77 8.88 10.78 22.52
CA ILE A 77 9.99 10.84 23.48
C ILE A 77 11.28 10.32 22.83
N VAL A 78 11.24 9.12 22.24
CA VAL A 78 12.44 8.51 21.64
C VAL A 78 13.00 9.38 20.52
N LYS A 79 12.15 9.98 19.70
CA LYS A 79 12.57 10.89 18.62
C LYS A 79 13.20 12.18 19.15
N ALA A 80 12.76 12.67 20.30
CA ALA A 80 13.28 13.89 20.93
C ALA A 80 14.57 13.68 21.74
N LEU A 81 14.89 12.44 22.11
CA LEU A 81 16.10 12.11 22.85
C LEU A 81 17.37 12.40 22.02
N PRO A 82 18.52 12.71 22.67
CA PRO A 82 19.79 12.83 21.98
C PRO A 82 20.16 11.50 21.28
N ASN A 83 20.96 11.58 20.23
CA ASN A 83 21.41 10.40 19.46
C ASN A 83 22.47 9.60 20.24
N LEU A 84 22.05 9.00 21.32
CA LEU A 84 22.83 8.20 22.25
C LEU A 84 22.09 6.89 22.56
N GLU A 85 22.70 6.05 23.37
CA GLU A 85 22.05 4.86 23.90
C GLU A 85 20.83 5.25 24.80
N VAL A 86 19.72 4.57 24.60
CA VAL A 86 18.50 4.70 25.41
C VAL A 86 18.40 3.50 26.34
N SER A 87 18.25 3.75 27.62
CA SER A 87 17.97 2.72 28.63
C SER A 87 16.48 2.78 29.00
N LEU A 88 15.81 1.65 28.99
CA LEU A 88 14.42 1.50 29.48
C LEU A 88 14.36 0.46 30.58
N GLU A 89 13.75 0.84 31.70
CA GLU A 89 13.54 -0.03 32.87
C GLU A 89 12.07 0.06 33.32
N SER A 90 11.39 -1.10 33.45
CA SER A 90 10.03 -1.17 33.95
C SER A 90 9.98 -1.49 35.45
N THR A 91 9.02 -0.90 36.14
CA THR A 91 8.73 -1.19 37.55
C THR A 91 7.59 -2.20 37.69
N PRO A 92 7.41 -2.83 38.85
CA PRO A 92 6.27 -3.70 39.11
C PRO A 92 4.91 -3.00 39.00
N SER A 93 4.87 -1.67 39.15
CA SER A 93 3.65 -0.83 39.02
C SER A 93 3.39 -0.39 37.56
N HIS A 94 3.89 -1.11 36.56
CA HIS A 94 3.73 -0.84 35.12
C HIS A 94 4.23 0.55 34.67
N GLN A 95 5.16 1.16 35.40
CA GLN A 95 5.79 2.41 35.03
C GLN A 95 7.10 2.12 34.28
N ALA A 96 7.36 2.83 33.20
CA ALA A 96 8.65 2.77 32.50
C ALA A 96 9.47 4.03 32.78
N LYS A 97 10.73 3.83 33.18
CA LYS A 97 11.77 4.85 33.22
C LYS A 97 12.59 4.76 31.95
N ILE A 98 12.67 5.86 31.21
CA ILE A 98 13.41 5.99 29.97
C ILE A 98 14.49 7.03 30.19
N SER A 99 15.74 6.71 29.90
CA SER A 99 16.86 7.65 30.07
C SER A 99 17.86 7.57 28.92
N SER A 100 18.41 8.74 28.54
CA SER A 100 19.47 8.87 27.54
C SER A 100 20.25 10.15 27.81
N GLY A 101 21.58 10.04 27.98
CA GLY A 101 22.39 11.17 28.42
C GLY A 101 21.87 11.79 29.71
N GLY A 102 21.66 13.09 29.71
CA GLY A 102 21.08 13.84 30.85
C GLY A 102 19.55 13.84 30.92
N SER A 103 18.86 13.20 29.96
CA SER A 103 17.40 13.20 29.88
C SER A 103 16.81 12.00 30.59
N MET A 104 15.69 12.20 31.31
CA MET A 104 14.97 11.13 31.99
C MET A 104 13.47 11.38 31.95
N PHE A 105 12.71 10.35 31.52
CA PHE A 105 11.26 10.34 31.49
C PHE A 105 10.70 9.19 32.31
N ARG A 106 9.52 9.36 32.87
CA ARG A 106 8.72 8.30 33.46
C ARG A 106 7.33 8.34 32.85
N ILE A 107 6.92 7.23 32.22
CA ILE A 107 5.61 7.10 31.61
C ILE A 107 4.87 5.91 32.20
N MET A 108 3.55 6.05 32.31
CA MET A 108 2.69 4.97 32.78
C MET A 108 2.37 4.02 31.63
N GLY A 109 2.38 2.75 31.91
CA GLY A 109 1.97 1.67 31.01
C GLY A 109 0.80 0.87 31.59
N ILE A 110 0.49 -0.21 30.91
CA ILE A 110 -0.51 -1.21 31.32
C ILE A 110 0.17 -2.58 31.25
N GLY A 111 -0.24 -3.52 32.10
CA GLY A 111 0.26 -4.88 32.08
C GLY A 111 0.04 -5.56 30.73
N LYS A 112 0.92 -6.51 30.39
CA LYS A 112 0.85 -7.24 29.12
C LYS A 112 -0.37 -8.17 29.02
N GLU A 113 -0.95 -8.52 30.12
CA GLU A 113 -2.04 -9.51 30.27
C GLU A 113 -3.32 -9.07 29.53
N GLU A 114 -3.54 -7.76 29.44
CA GLU A 114 -4.68 -7.17 28.74
C GLU A 114 -4.44 -6.99 27.22
N PHE A 115 -3.19 -7.16 26.75
CA PHE A 115 -2.86 -6.91 25.36
C PHE A 115 -3.26 -8.09 24.47
N PRO A 116 -4.06 -7.85 23.39
CA PRO A 116 -4.50 -8.91 22.50
C PRO A 116 -3.32 -9.57 21.78
N GLN A 117 -3.27 -10.90 21.82
CA GLN A 117 -2.27 -11.63 21.05
C GLN A 117 -2.57 -11.55 19.56
N LEU A 118 -1.53 -11.37 18.75
CA LEU A 118 -1.69 -11.47 17.29
C LEU A 118 -1.97 -12.92 16.91
N PRO A 119 -2.96 -13.16 16.02
CA PRO A 119 -3.22 -14.49 15.53
C PRO A 119 -2.00 -15.03 14.77
N SER A 120 -1.70 -16.29 15.00
CA SER A 120 -0.74 -17.06 14.24
C SER A 120 -1.46 -18.30 13.71
N PHE A 121 -1.37 -18.52 12.42
CA PHE A 121 -2.03 -19.65 11.76
C PHE A 121 -1.15 -20.23 10.67
N ALA A 122 -1.34 -21.53 10.42
CA ALA A 122 -0.77 -22.21 9.27
C ALA A 122 -1.92 -22.58 8.32
N ASP A 123 -1.73 -22.37 7.05
CA ASP A 123 -2.72 -22.69 6.02
C ASP A 123 -2.02 -23.23 4.77
N LYS A 124 -2.80 -23.91 3.93
CA LYS A 124 -2.36 -24.39 2.61
C LYS A 124 -2.08 -23.27 1.63
N HIS A 125 -2.77 -22.15 1.78
CA HIS A 125 -2.57 -20.95 0.98
C HIS A 125 -1.33 -20.21 1.49
N LYS A 126 -0.17 -20.66 1.03
CA LYS A 126 1.13 -20.14 1.44
C LYS A 126 2.02 -19.89 0.23
N PHE A 127 2.44 -18.64 0.04
CA PHE A 127 3.20 -18.20 -1.13
C PHE A 127 4.38 -17.34 -0.70
N LYS A 128 5.46 -17.42 -1.43
CA LYS A 128 6.66 -16.61 -1.23
C LYS A 128 6.94 -15.83 -2.50
N LEU A 129 7.11 -14.50 -2.36
CA LEU A 129 7.41 -13.59 -3.47
C LEU A 129 8.59 -12.68 -3.10
N PRO A 130 9.34 -12.20 -4.11
CA PRO A 130 10.26 -11.08 -3.92
C PRO A 130 9.51 -9.83 -3.43
N GLN A 131 10.05 -9.16 -2.41
CA GLN A 131 9.43 -7.93 -1.89
C GLN A 131 9.31 -6.85 -2.96
N ALA A 132 10.32 -6.71 -3.82
CA ALA A 132 10.33 -5.73 -4.91
C ALA A 132 9.16 -5.92 -5.88
N ASP A 133 8.85 -7.18 -6.26
CA ASP A 133 7.73 -7.49 -7.13
C ASP A 133 6.39 -7.20 -6.46
N LEU A 134 6.25 -7.59 -5.20
CA LEU A 134 5.01 -7.33 -4.46
C LEU A 134 4.75 -5.81 -4.29
N VAL A 135 5.79 -5.01 -3.99
CA VAL A 135 5.68 -3.54 -3.93
C VAL A 135 5.25 -2.96 -5.27
N ARG A 136 5.91 -3.39 -6.36
CA ARG A 136 5.59 -2.94 -7.71
C ARG A 136 4.14 -3.25 -8.06
N MET A 137 3.70 -4.49 -7.82
CA MET A 137 2.33 -4.92 -8.07
C MET A 137 1.31 -4.10 -7.26
N LEU A 138 1.52 -3.93 -5.96
CA LEU A 138 0.63 -3.17 -5.10
C LEU A 138 0.52 -1.70 -5.55
N LYS A 139 1.64 -1.04 -5.82
CA LYS A 139 1.66 0.35 -6.31
C LYS A 139 0.91 0.51 -7.63
N SER A 140 1.02 -0.47 -8.54
CA SER A 140 0.39 -0.39 -9.86
C SER A 140 -1.14 -0.54 -9.82
N VAL A 141 -1.75 -1.01 -8.73
CA VAL A 141 -3.20 -1.19 -8.64
C VAL A 141 -3.87 -0.41 -7.49
N ALA A 142 -3.15 -0.13 -6.40
CA ALA A 142 -3.75 0.40 -5.16
C ALA A 142 -4.47 1.75 -5.34
N TYR A 143 -4.10 2.57 -6.31
CA TYR A 143 -4.77 3.84 -6.59
C TYR A 143 -6.21 3.68 -7.11
N ALA A 144 -6.56 2.50 -7.65
CA ALA A 144 -7.86 2.22 -8.20
C ALA A 144 -8.88 1.69 -7.17
N GLN A 145 -8.48 1.51 -5.91
CA GLN A 145 -9.39 1.12 -4.83
C GLN A 145 -10.49 2.17 -4.62
N SER A 146 -11.68 1.71 -4.23
CA SER A 146 -12.75 2.62 -3.80
C SER A 146 -12.43 3.25 -2.45
N SER A 147 -12.69 4.54 -2.30
CA SER A 147 -12.71 5.25 -1.01
C SER A 147 -14.11 5.28 -0.37
N ASP A 148 -15.13 4.76 -1.05
CA ASP A 148 -16.51 4.72 -0.57
C ASP A 148 -16.68 3.55 0.39
N GLU A 149 -16.87 3.83 1.68
CA GLU A 149 -17.06 2.82 2.74
C GLU A 149 -18.33 1.97 2.54
N ASN A 150 -19.34 2.47 1.82
CA ASN A 150 -20.54 1.69 1.48
C ASN A 150 -20.25 0.59 0.46
N ARG A 151 -19.16 0.71 -0.28
CA ARG A 151 -18.67 -0.29 -1.23
C ARG A 151 -17.51 -1.08 -0.65
N TYR A 152 -17.68 -1.60 0.56
CA TYR A 152 -16.62 -2.24 1.34
C TYR A 152 -15.84 -3.31 0.59
N ILE A 153 -16.47 -4.09 -0.32
CA ILE A 153 -15.81 -5.10 -1.15
C ILE A 153 -14.79 -4.47 -2.12
N LEU A 154 -15.01 -3.22 -2.56
CA LEU A 154 -14.12 -2.49 -3.45
C LEU A 154 -13.09 -1.62 -2.68
N ASN A 155 -13.23 -1.50 -1.36
CA ASN A 155 -12.31 -0.76 -0.51
C ASN A 155 -11.11 -1.64 -0.11
N GLY A 156 -10.40 -2.12 -1.12
CA GLY A 156 -9.26 -3.00 -0.98
C GLY A 156 -8.73 -3.50 -2.32
N VAL A 157 -7.70 -4.32 -2.26
CA VAL A 157 -7.11 -5.00 -3.41
C VAL A 157 -7.47 -6.48 -3.36
N TYR A 158 -7.99 -6.98 -4.46
CA TYR A 158 -8.25 -8.40 -4.67
C TYR A 158 -6.97 -9.12 -5.08
N PHE A 159 -6.60 -10.15 -4.34
CA PHE A 159 -5.50 -11.06 -4.61
C PHE A 159 -6.09 -12.37 -5.12
N ASN A 160 -5.70 -12.82 -6.29
CA ASN A 160 -6.13 -14.08 -6.85
C ASN A 160 -4.92 -14.95 -7.21
N PHE A 161 -4.74 -16.05 -6.49
CA PHE A 161 -3.73 -17.05 -6.71
C PHE A 161 -4.35 -18.19 -7.51
N ALA A 162 -4.17 -18.18 -8.81
CA ALA A 162 -4.70 -19.18 -9.73
C ALA A 162 -3.85 -19.26 -11.01
N ASP A 163 -3.93 -20.36 -11.72
CA ASP A 163 -3.33 -20.54 -13.05
C ASP A 163 -1.81 -20.23 -13.07
N GLY A 164 -1.07 -20.64 -12.03
CA GLY A 164 0.38 -20.41 -11.94
C GLY A 164 0.80 -18.96 -11.67
N LYS A 165 -0.11 -18.08 -11.23
CA LYS A 165 0.16 -16.66 -11.03
C LYS A 165 -0.61 -16.05 -9.86
N LEU A 166 -0.08 -14.96 -9.36
CA LEU A 166 -0.80 -13.99 -8.53
C LEU A 166 -1.32 -12.87 -9.44
N THR A 167 -2.62 -12.61 -9.40
CA THR A 167 -3.24 -11.44 -10.04
C THR A 167 -3.76 -10.51 -8.96
N LEU A 168 -3.35 -9.24 -8.99
CA LEU A 168 -3.89 -8.16 -8.18
C LEU A 168 -4.88 -7.34 -8.98
N VAL A 169 -6.02 -7.02 -8.39
CA VAL A 169 -7.05 -6.20 -9.03
C VAL A 169 -7.60 -5.18 -8.04
N ALA A 170 -7.79 -3.96 -8.49
CA ALA A 170 -8.51 -2.93 -7.75
C ALA A 170 -9.46 -2.16 -8.70
N THR A 171 -10.62 -1.75 -8.19
CA THR A 171 -11.59 -0.93 -8.94
C THR A 171 -12.45 -0.11 -7.99
N ASP A 172 -12.84 1.09 -8.44
CA ASP A 172 -13.84 1.96 -7.79
C ASP A 172 -15.18 2.01 -8.57
N GLY A 173 -15.30 1.18 -9.63
CA GLY A 173 -16.45 1.13 -10.53
C GLY A 173 -16.37 2.15 -11.69
N ARG A 174 -15.36 3.03 -11.73
CA ARG A 174 -15.10 3.98 -12.82
C ARG A 174 -13.79 3.73 -13.53
N ARG A 175 -12.89 3.04 -12.87
CA ARG A 175 -11.62 2.54 -13.39
C ARG A 175 -11.28 1.20 -12.76
N LEU A 176 -10.43 0.44 -13.41
CA LEU A 176 -9.95 -0.85 -12.93
C LEU A 176 -8.48 -0.97 -13.26
N ALA A 177 -7.67 -1.33 -12.28
CA ALA A 177 -6.25 -1.67 -12.49
C ALA A 177 -6.02 -3.15 -12.17
N LEU A 178 -5.22 -3.80 -13.02
CA LEU A 178 -4.87 -5.20 -12.91
C LEU A 178 -3.39 -5.39 -13.23
N VAL A 179 -2.73 -6.26 -12.46
CA VAL A 179 -1.37 -6.73 -12.74
C VAL A 179 -1.26 -8.20 -12.35
N SER A 180 -0.45 -8.96 -13.07
CA SER A 180 -0.17 -10.36 -12.74
C SER A 180 1.33 -10.61 -12.65
N HIS A 181 1.72 -11.59 -11.83
CA HIS A 181 3.09 -12.06 -11.65
C HIS A 181 3.08 -13.59 -11.51
N GLU A 182 4.03 -14.25 -12.14
CA GLU A 182 4.15 -15.71 -12.05
C GLU A 182 4.55 -16.13 -10.63
N VAL A 183 3.81 -17.06 -10.08
CA VAL A 183 4.03 -17.64 -8.74
C VAL A 183 3.66 -19.12 -8.81
N ALA A 184 4.37 -19.95 -8.07
CA ALA A 184 4.07 -21.39 -8.00
C ALA A 184 2.72 -21.61 -7.30
N VAL A 185 1.65 -21.62 -8.08
CA VAL A 185 0.29 -21.93 -7.65
C VAL A 185 -0.13 -23.28 -8.20
N THR A 186 -0.61 -24.15 -7.32
CA THR A 186 -1.20 -25.47 -7.63
C THR A 186 -2.69 -25.46 -7.29
N GLU A 187 -3.47 -26.40 -7.78
CA GLU A 187 -4.88 -26.53 -7.39
C GLU A 187 -5.07 -26.66 -5.88
N ALA A 188 -4.12 -27.31 -5.20
CA ALA A 188 -4.19 -27.55 -3.76
C ALA A 188 -4.02 -26.28 -2.91
N ASN A 189 -3.26 -25.29 -3.38
CA ASN A 189 -3.00 -24.03 -2.67
C ASN A 189 -3.61 -22.79 -3.34
N ALA A 190 -4.33 -22.95 -4.46
CA ALA A 190 -5.06 -21.87 -5.12
C ALA A 190 -6.11 -21.25 -4.19
N GLY A 191 -6.33 -19.96 -4.33
CA GLY A 191 -7.30 -19.24 -3.51
C GLY A 191 -7.27 -17.74 -3.77
N SER A 192 -8.17 -17.03 -3.11
CA SER A 192 -8.25 -15.58 -3.27
C SER A 192 -8.66 -14.89 -1.97
N LEU A 193 -8.32 -13.60 -1.87
CA LEU A 193 -8.70 -12.74 -0.75
C LEU A 193 -8.86 -11.29 -1.21
N ILE A 194 -9.58 -10.51 -0.42
CA ILE A 194 -9.65 -9.05 -0.58
C ILE A 194 -8.93 -8.43 0.63
N LEU A 195 -7.80 -7.78 0.36
CA LEU A 195 -7.00 -7.13 1.40
C LEU A 195 -7.49 -5.69 1.59
N PRO A 196 -7.91 -5.27 2.80
CA PRO A 196 -8.41 -3.92 3.05
C PRO A 196 -7.42 -2.83 2.67
N ALA A 197 -7.90 -1.68 2.17
CA ALA A 197 -7.08 -0.56 1.70
C ALA A 197 -6.04 -0.09 2.74
N LYS A 198 -6.40 -0.02 4.01
CA LYS A 198 -5.48 0.34 5.09
C LYS A 198 -4.34 -0.68 5.22
N THR A 199 -4.64 -1.96 5.11
CA THR A 199 -3.64 -3.02 5.16
C THR A 199 -2.74 -3.00 3.93
N VAL A 200 -3.30 -2.74 2.75
CA VAL A 200 -2.52 -2.55 1.50
C VAL A 200 -1.50 -1.43 1.66
N ALA A 201 -1.92 -0.29 2.21
CA ALA A 201 -1.03 0.86 2.46
C ALA A 201 0.11 0.50 3.43
N GLU A 202 -0.22 -0.15 4.56
CA GLU A 202 0.79 -0.56 5.55
C GLU A 202 1.72 -1.64 5.00
N LEU A 203 1.20 -2.64 4.29
CA LEU A 203 2.01 -3.66 3.64
C LEU A 203 3.00 -3.01 2.64
N THR A 204 2.52 -2.12 1.78
CA THR A 204 3.37 -1.42 0.81
C THR A 204 4.48 -0.60 1.48
N ARG A 205 4.20 0.01 2.64
CA ARG A 205 5.17 0.77 3.43
C ARG A 205 6.23 -0.13 4.09
N LEU A 206 5.83 -1.31 4.57
CA LEU A 206 6.70 -2.22 5.29
C LEU A 206 7.62 -3.03 4.38
N LEU A 207 7.24 -3.25 3.13
CA LEU A 207 8.04 -3.95 2.14
C LEU A 207 9.29 -3.15 1.75
N GLY A 208 10.28 -3.83 1.16
CA GLY A 208 11.57 -3.23 0.77
C GLY A 208 12.66 -3.35 1.84
N GLN A 209 12.40 -4.10 2.92
CA GLN A 209 13.36 -4.32 4.00
C GLN A 209 14.32 -5.50 3.75
N GLY A 210 14.04 -6.32 2.74
CA GLY A 210 14.81 -7.51 2.40
C GLY A 210 14.34 -8.13 1.09
N GLU A 211 14.73 -9.39 0.86
CA GLU A 211 14.51 -10.04 -0.44
C GLU A 211 13.11 -10.57 -0.64
N SER A 212 12.51 -11.18 0.37
CA SER A 212 11.25 -11.92 0.19
C SER A 212 10.22 -11.61 1.24
N ALA A 213 8.95 -11.77 0.85
CA ALA A 213 7.81 -11.79 1.73
C ALA A 213 7.03 -13.10 1.55
N GLN A 214 6.58 -13.68 2.66
CA GLN A 214 5.70 -14.84 2.67
C GLN A 214 4.29 -14.39 2.96
N ILE A 215 3.34 -14.83 2.14
CA ILE A 215 1.90 -14.56 2.30
C ILE A 215 1.25 -15.87 2.73
N THR A 216 0.49 -15.85 3.82
CA THR A 216 -0.34 -16.97 4.27
C THR A 216 -1.74 -16.43 4.52
N PHE A 217 -2.78 -17.11 4.05
CA PHE A 217 -4.15 -16.65 4.29
C PHE A 217 -5.14 -17.81 4.44
N ASN A 218 -6.27 -17.52 5.07
CA ASN A 218 -7.45 -18.35 5.17
C ASN A 218 -8.70 -17.51 4.89
N ASP A 219 -9.88 -18.05 5.12
CA ASP A 219 -11.17 -17.38 4.83
C ASP A 219 -11.44 -16.11 5.65
N ARG A 220 -10.64 -15.81 6.68
CA ARG A 220 -10.87 -14.70 7.60
C ARG A 220 -9.70 -13.73 7.71
N GLN A 221 -8.48 -14.22 7.50
CA GLN A 221 -7.26 -13.46 7.80
C GLN A 221 -6.17 -13.74 6.78
N ALA A 222 -5.32 -12.73 6.60
CA ALA A 222 -4.07 -12.85 5.85
C ALA A 222 -2.90 -12.41 6.74
N ALA A 223 -1.79 -13.13 6.65
CA ALA A 223 -0.55 -12.81 7.33
C ALA A 223 0.58 -12.65 6.30
N PHE A 224 1.44 -11.67 6.55
CA PHE A 224 2.60 -11.36 5.73
C PHE A 224 3.83 -11.39 6.64
N GLU A 225 4.78 -12.26 6.32
CA GLU A 225 6.07 -12.33 6.97
C GLU A 225 7.11 -11.73 6.03
N ILE A 226 7.60 -10.53 6.38
CA ILE A 226 8.47 -9.70 5.57
C ILE A 226 9.89 -9.90 6.07
N ALA A 227 10.73 -10.61 5.32
CA ALA A 227 12.11 -10.89 5.69
C ALA A 227 12.94 -9.61 5.78
N ILE A 228 13.80 -9.53 6.77
CA ILE A 228 14.76 -8.43 6.94
C ILE A 228 16.08 -8.83 6.28
N GLY A 229 16.56 -8.00 5.36
CA GLY A 229 17.86 -8.10 4.73
C GLY A 229 18.82 -7.02 5.24
N GLU A 230 19.88 -6.76 4.51
CA GLU A 230 20.93 -5.78 4.89
C GLU A 230 20.36 -4.37 5.12
N ALA A 231 19.44 -3.91 4.27
CA ALA A 231 18.84 -2.59 4.40
C ALA A 231 18.05 -2.41 5.72
N GLY A 232 17.31 -3.42 6.15
CA GLY A 232 16.58 -3.39 7.41
C GLY A 232 17.46 -3.63 8.63
N SER A 233 18.44 -4.54 8.53
CA SER A 233 19.35 -4.86 9.63
C SER A 233 20.29 -3.71 9.97
N GLY A 234 20.69 -2.91 8.98
CA GLY A 234 21.45 -1.67 9.21
C GLY A 234 20.71 -0.65 10.08
N ASN A 235 19.39 -0.71 10.11
CA ASN A 235 18.52 0.11 10.96
C ASN A 235 18.11 -0.58 12.27
N GLY A 236 18.74 -1.70 12.61
CA GLY A 236 18.49 -2.44 13.84
C GLY A 236 17.34 -3.43 13.81
N LEU A 237 16.60 -3.57 12.71
CA LEU A 237 15.57 -4.59 12.54
C LEU A 237 16.23 -5.98 12.42
N ILE A 238 15.63 -7.00 13.01
CA ILE A 238 16.11 -8.38 12.96
C ILE A 238 14.96 -9.34 12.62
N GLU A 239 15.33 -10.51 12.04
CA GLU A 239 14.43 -11.60 11.66
C GLU A 239 13.43 -11.18 10.58
N SER A 240 12.19 -10.86 10.96
CA SER A 240 11.13 -10.47 10.05
C SER A 240 10.17 -9.45 10.68
N ILE A 241 9.43 -8.73 9.84
CA ILE A 241 8.24 -8.00 10.26
C ILE A 241 7.04 -8.89 9.96
N TYR A 242 6.21 -9.13 10.97
CA TYR A 242 4.95 -9.87 10.85
C TYR A 242 3.78 -8.90 10.82
N LEU A 243 3.03 -8.91 9.74
CA LEU A 243 1.78 -8.18 9.58
C LEU A 243 0.65 -9.19 9.45
N VAL A 244 -0.41 -9.03 10.24
CA VAL A 244 -1.62 -9.84 10.14
C VAL A 244 -2.84 -8.93 10.03
N SER A 245 -3.77 -9.26 9.16
CA SER A 245 -4.98 -8.49 8.91
C SER A 245 -6.19 -9.39 8.75
N LYS A 246 -7.36 -8.93 9.21
CA LYS A 246 -8.62 -9.43 8.70
C LYS A 246 -8.72 -9.13 7.20
N ILE A 247 -9.37 -10.00 6.46
CA ILE A 247 -9.71 -9.78 5.05
C ILE A 247 -11.14 -9.22 4.94
N VAL A 248 -11.47 -8.62 3.80
CA VAL A 248 -12.84 -8.21 3.51
C VAL A 248 -13.65 -9.45 3.12
N GLU A 249 -14.73 -9.70 3.83
CA GLU A 249 -15.64 -10.81 3.54
C GLU A 249 -16.48 -10.51 2.30
N GLY A 250 -16.69 -11.50 1.44
CA GLY A 250 -17.55 -11.41 0.26
C GLY A 250 -16.83 -11.77 -1.04
N ASN A 251 -17.61 -11.78 -2.12
CA ASN A 251 -17.12 -12.11 -3.45
C ASN A 251 -16.74 -10.85 -4.21
N TYR A 252 -15.50 -10.76 -4.66
CA TYR A 252 -15.06 -9.67 -5.53
C TYR A 252 -15.82 -9.73 -6.87
N PRO A 253 -16.27 -8.58 -7.44
CA PRO A 253 -17.01 -8.57 -8.70
C PRO A 253 -16.23 -9.22 -9.84
N ASN A 254 -16.95 -9.77 -10.82
CA ASN A 254 -16.32 -10.34 -12.01
C ASN A 254 -15.72 -9.23 -12.89
N TYR A 255 -14.52 -8.80 -12.54
CA TYR A 255 -13.78 -7.73 -13.20
C TYR A 255 -13.46 -8.02 -14.67
N ARG A 256 -13.41 -9.30 -15.07
CA ARG A 256 -13.08 -9.69 -16.46
C ARG A 256 -14.15 -9.22 -17.45
N GLN A 257 -15.38 -8.99 -17.00
CA GLN A 257 -16.49 -8.53 -17.85
C GLN A 257 -16.35 -7.06 -18.27
N VAL A 258 -15.64 -6.23 -17.49
CA VAL A 258 -15.45 -4.81 -17.80
C VAL A 258 -14.20 -4.52 -18.64
N ILE A 259 -13.36 -5.53 -18.84
CA ILE A 259 -12.19 -5.42 -19.70
C ILE A 259 -12.64 -5.61 -21.15
N PRO A 260 -12.51 -4.60 -22.02
CA PRO A 260 -12.84 -4.75 -23.45
C PRO A 260 -12.06 -5.89 -24.08
N LYS A 261 -12.76 -6.74 -24.81
CA LYS A 261 -12.13 -7.87 -25.51
C LYS A 261 -11.39 -7.43 -26.76
N GLU A 262 -11.88 -6.36 -27.40
CA GLU A 262 -11.35 -5.82 -28.65
C GLU A 262 -11.24 -4.31 -28.54
N THR A 263 -10.15 -3.78 -29.08
CA THR A 263 -9.89 -2.35 -29.26
C THR A 263 -9.55 -2.13 -30.72
N GLU A 264 -9.96 -1.00 -31.33
CA GLU A 264 -9.74 -0.73 -32.74
C GLU A 264 -8.45 0.07 -32.98
N HIS A 265 -8.04 0.83 -31.94
CA HIS A 265 -6.90 1.73 -32.03
C HIS A 265 -5.93 1.47 -30.88
N ARG A 266 -4.64 1.58 -31.18
CA ARG A 266 -3.56 1.47 -30.22
C ARG A 266 -2.48 2.47 -30.57
N ILE A 267 -2.09 3.29 -29.60
CA ILE A 267 -0.97 4.22 -29.71
C ILE A 267 0.06 3.93 -28.64
N LYS A 268 1.33 4.10 -29.00
CA LYS A 268 2.47 4.02 -28.10
C LYS A 268 2.83 5.43 -27.67
N ILE A 269 2.97 5.67 -26.39
CA ILE A 269 3.11 7.02 -25.83
C ILE A 269 4.23 7.02 -24.79
N GLU A 270 5.05 8.05 -24.79
CA GLU A 270 5.99 8.33 -23.73
C GLU A 270 5.22 8.70 -22.45
N ARG A 271 5.41 7.92 -21.39
CA ARG A 271 4.63 7.97 -20.15
C ARG A 271 4.75 9.31 -19.42
N GLU A 272 5.97 9.81 -19.24
CA GLU A 272 6.21 11.05 -18.51
C GLU A 272 5.66 12.26 -19.25
N LEU A 273 5.91 12.33 -20.56
CA LEU A 273 5.39 13.42 -21.38
C LEU A 273 3.86 13.45 -21.38
N LEU A 274 3.20 12.29 -21.48
CA LEU A 274 1.74 12.23 -21.38
C LEU A 274 1.25 12.71 -20.00
N ALA A 275 1.90 12.26 -18.91
CA ALA A 275 1.54 12.67 -17.56
C ALA A 275 1.69 14.18 -17.36
N GLU A 276 2.76 14.79 -17.87
CA GLU A 276 2.99 16.24 -17.82
C GLU A 276 1.94 17.02 -18.61
N CYS A 277 1.64 16.60 -19.86
CA CYS A 277 0.60 17.24 -20.68
C CYS A 277 -0.78 17.16 -20.02
N VAL A 278 -1.18 15.98 -19.52
CA VAL A 278 -2.45 15.82 -18.80
C VAL A 278 -2.47 16.68 -17.53
N GLN A 279 -1.37 16.75 -16.78
CA GLN A 279 -1.28 17.55 -15.56
C GLN A 279 -1.42 19.05 -15.86
N ARG A 280 -0.76 19.57 -16.91
CA ARG A 280 -0.90 20.97 -17.33
C ARG A 280 -2.32 21.25 -17.82
N ALA A 281 -2.87 20.40 -18.69
CA ALA A 281 -4.24 20.55 -19.16
C ALA A 281 -5.27 20.58 -18.03
N ALA A 282 -5.07 19.77 -16.99
CA ALA A 282 -5.96 19.71 -15.84
C ALA A 282 -5.99 20.97 -14.96
N LEU A 283 -5.02 21.89 -15.11
CA LEU A 283 -4.97 23.13 -14.31
C LEU A 283 -6.19 24.04 -14.50
N VAL A 284 -6.86 23.96 -15.65
CA VAL A 284 -8.07 24.75 -15.93
C VAL A 284 -9.37 23.97 -15.66
N THR A 285 -9.30 22.74 -15.15
CA THR A 285 -10.51 22.01 -14.73
C THR A 285 -11.02 22.50 -13.38
N SER A 286 -12.29 22.26 -13.08
CA SER A 286 -12.92 22.55 -11.80
C SER A 286 -13.64 21.32 -11.26
N ASP A 287 -14.08 21.34 -10.00
CA ASP A 287 -14.83 20.23 -9.40
C ASP A 287 -16.10 19.88 -10.17
N LYS A 288 -16.72 20.90 -10.81
CA LYS A 288 -17.93 20.73 -11.62
C LYS A 288 -17.65 20.24 -13.03
N ASN A 289 -16.46 20.52 -13.57
CA ASN A 289 -16.04 20.14 -14.91
C ASN A 289 -14.63 19.54 -14.84
N ASN A 290 -14.51 18.37 -14.20
CA ASN A 290 -13.26 17.66 -14.01
C ASN A 290 -13.02 16.69 -15.18
N SER A 291 -12.83 17.23 -16.38
CA SER A 291 -12.63 16.45 -17.61
C SER A 291 -11.49 16.99 -18.48
N VAL A 292 -10.71 16.07 -19.01
CA VAL A 292 -9.70 16.31 -20.06
C VAL A 292 -10.11 15.50 -21.28
N ARG A 293 -10.02 16.11 -22.47
CA ARG A 293 -10.29 15.47 -23.75
C ARG A 293 -8.99 15.03 -24.39
N LEU A 294 -8.94 13.78 -24.82
CA LEU A 294 -7.87 13.21 -25.64
C LEU A 294 -8.41 13.11 -27.06
N LYS A 295 -7.85 13.87 -27.97
CA LYS A 295 -8.18 13.83 -29.41
C LYS A 295 -6.98 13.30 -30.18
N VAL A 296 -7.16 12.13 -30.80
CA VAL A 296 -6.13 11.49 -31.60
C VAL A 296 -6.42 11.71 -33.08
N THR A 297 -5.44 12.26 -33.78
CA THR A 297 -5.47 12.45 -35.21
C THR A 297 -4.17 11.88 -35.80
N LYS A 298 -3.97 11.97 -37.13
CA LYS A 298 -2.78 11.43 -37.77
C LYS A 298 -1.50 12.02 -37.16
N ASN A 299 -0.74 11.16 -36.47
CA ASN A 299 0.54 11.44 -35.81
C ASN A 299 0.49 12.48 -34.66
N VAL A 300 -0.68 12.86 -34.18
CA VAL A 300 -0.84 13.86 -33.12
C VAL A 300 -1.87 13.39 -32.07
N LEU A 301 -1.50 13.51 -30.82
CA LEU A 301 -2.43 13.47 -29.69
C LEU A 301 -2.55 14.89 -29.14
N GLU A 302 -3.75 15.44 -29.18
CA GLU A 302 -4.14 16.68 -28.55
C GLU A 302 -4.80 16.37 -27.21
N ILE A 303 -4.40 17.09 -26.16
CA ILE A 303 -4.96 17.00 -24.81
C ILE A 303 -5.52 18.38 -24.49
N SER A 304 -6.81 18.48 -24.24
CA SER A 304 -7.45 19.77 -23.97
C SER A 304 -8.40 19.71 -22.78
N ALA A 305 -8.56 20.82 -22.10
CA ALA A 305 -9.56 21.01 -21.06
C ALA A 305 -10.19 22.41 -21.20
N GLN A 306 -11.45 22.52 -20.77
CA GLN A 306 -12.18 23.78 -20.81
C GLN A 306 -13.09 23.88 -19.59
N SER A 307 -13.10 25.04 -18.96
CA SER A 307 -13.97 25.37 -17.83
C SER A 307 -14.46 26.82 -17.97
N PRO A 308 -15.76 27.08 -17.73
CA PRO A 308 -16.28 28.45 -17.72
C PRO A 308 -15.61 29.35 -16.67
N GLU A 309 -15.03 28.73 -15.63
CA GLU A 309 -14.44 29.41 -14.47
C GLU A 309 -12.99 29.82 -14.72
N PHE A 310 -12.19 28.98 -15.42
CA PHE A 310 -10.74 29.17 -15.56
C PHE A 310 -10.26 29.31 -17.00
N GLY A 311 -11.14 29.10 -18.01
CA GLY A 311 -10.77 29.20 -19.42
C GLY A 311 -10.43 27.83 -20.04
N GLU A 312 -9.45 27.81 -20.94
CA GLU A 312 -9.10 26.64 -21.73
C GLU A 312 -7.59 26.36 -21.75
N SER A 313 -7.25 25.09 -22.00
CA SER A 313 -5.87 24.65 -22.21
C SER A 313 -5.78 23.71 -23.40
N HIS A 314 -4.68 23.78 -24.13
CA HIS A 314 -4.35 22.89 -25.25
C HIS A 314 -2.89 22.46 -25.13
N GLU A 315 -2.69 21.16 -25.14
CA GLU A 315 -1.38 20.50 -25.21
C GLU A 315 -1.35 19.58 -26.42
N THR A 316 -0.22 19.44 -27.06
CA THR A 316 -0.05 18.53 -28.18
C THR A 316 1.22 17.72 -28.05
N MET A 317 1.15 16.45 -28.46
CA MET A 317 2.32 15.57 -28.52
C MET A 317 2.28 14.70 -29.78
N ALA A 318 3.45 14.37 -30.30
CA ALA A 318 3.57 13.46 -31.44
C ALA A 318 3.34 12.02 -30.97
N VAL A 319 2.52 11.28 -31.69
CA VAL A 319 2.26 9.85 -31.47
C VAL A 319 2.19 9.11 -32.77
N PRO A 320 2.70 7.86 -32.88
CA PRO A 320 2.58 7.07 -34.09
C PRO A 320 1.15 6.57 -34.30
N TYR A 321 0.37 7.27 -35.11
CA TYR A 321 -1.03 6.94 -35.38
C TYR A 321 -1.42 7.29 -36.81
N THR A 322 -2.14 6.36 -37.45
CA THR A 322 -2.58 6.50 -38.86
C THR A 322 -4.09 6.26 -39.03
N GLY A 323 -4.82 6.02 -37.94
CA GLY A 323 -6.28 5.82 -37.96
C GLY A 323 -7.07 7.10 -38.17
N GLY A 324 -8.39 6.99 -38.09
CA GLY A 324 -9.32 8.11 -38.13
C GLY A 324 -9.26 8.97 -36.87
N GLU A 325 -9.85 10.17 -36.92
CA GLU A 325 -9.99 11.04 -35.77
C GLU A 325 -10.89 10.40 -34.73
N VAL A 326 -10.42 10.31 -33.47
CA VAL A 326 -11.18 9.86 -32.31
C VAL A 326 -10.95 10.81 -31.17
N GLN A 327 -12.02 11.18 -30.48
CA GLN A 327 -11.98 12.05 -29.29
C GLN A 327 -12.70 11.39 -28.12
N VAL A 328 -12.04 11.32 -26.96
CA VAL A 328 -12.58 10.72 -25.73
C VAL A 328 -12.30 11.63 -24.55
N ALA A 329 -13.25 11.78 -23.64
CA ALA A 329 -13.07 12.57 -22.42
C ALA A 329 -12.90 11.67 -21.20
N PHE A 330 -11.98 12.03 -20.30
CA PHE A 330 -11.70 11.31 -19.07
C PHE A 330 -11.54 12.25 -17.89
N ASN A 331 -11.73 11.72 -16.69
CA ASN A 331 -11.27 12.37 -15.48
C ASN A 331 -9.71 12.41 -15.49
N PRO A 332 -9.08 13.59 -15.38
CA PRO A 332 -7.62 13.71 -15.46
C PRO A 332 -6.89 12.88 -14.39
N GLN A 333 -7.46 12.77 -13.19
CA GLN A 333 -6.85 11.97 -12.13
C GLN A 333 -6.79 10.48 -12.50
N PHE A 334 -7.80 9.97 -13.22
CA PHE A 334 -7.83 8.57 -13.65
C PHE A 334 -6.80 8.26 -14.73
N LEU A 335 -6.40 9.27 -15.51
CA LEU A 335 -5.27 9.17 -16.44
C LEU A 335 -3.92 9.26 -15.70
N LEU A 336 -3.80 10.19 -14.75
CA LEU A 336 -2.54 10.47 -14.04
C LEU A 336 -2.12 9.35 -13.09
N ASP A 337 -3.08 8.73 -12.39
CA ASP A 337 -2.76 7.73 -11.38
C ASP A 337 -2.00 6.51 -11.95
N PRO A 338 -2.45 5.84 -13.03
CA PRO A 338 -1.68 4.76 -13.64
C PRO A 338 -0.32 5.24 -14.18
N LEU A 339 -0.25 6.41 -14.80
CA LEU A 339 1.00 6.95 -15.34
C LEU A 339 2.04 7.23 -14.25
N ARG A 340 1.61 7.66 -13.07
CA ARG A 340 2.49 7.90 -11.90
C ARG A 340 2.88 6.61 -11.18
N ALA A 341 2.03 5.59 -11.23
CA ALA A 341 2.25 4.32 -10.58
C ALA A 341 3.23 3.41 -11.33
N LEU A 342 3.33 3.59 -12.64
CA LEU A 342 4.22 2.83 -13.51
C LEU A 342 5.64 3.43 -13.53
N THR A 343 6.62 2.55 -13.73
CA THR A 343 8.05 2.92 -13.88
C THR A 343 8.57 2.76 -15.32
N HIS A 344 7.72 2.34 -16.24
CA HIS A 344 8.04 2.16 -17.66
C HIS A 344 8.20 3.53 -18.34
N ASP A 345 9.09 3.64 -19.31
CA ASP A 345 9.26 4.85 -20.10
C ASP A 345 8.09 5.06 -21.07
N GLU A 346 7.50 3.97 -21.53
CA GLU A 346 6.44 3.96 -22.54
C GLU A 346 5.23 3.17 -22.07
N VAL A 347 4.05 3.62 -22.49
CA VAL A 347 2.76 2.95 -22.30
C VAL A 347 2.01 2.84 -23.61
N PHE A 348 1.15 1.85 -23.71
CA PHE A 348 0.19 1.71 -24.79
C PHE A 348 -1.16 2.20 -24.32
N PHE A 349 -1.78 3.08 -25.09
CA PHE A 349 -3.16 3.50 -24.90
C PHE A 349 -4.02 2.91 -26.00
N GLU A 350 -4.98 2.10 -25.61
CA GLU A 350 -5.93 1.44 -26.50
C GLU A 350 -7.32 2.03 -26.31
N PHE A 351 -8.04 2.24 -27.39
CA PHE A 351 -9.37 2.83 -27.39
C PHE A 351 -10.15 2.37 -28.62
N LYS A 352 -11.46 2.63 -28.65
CA LYS A 352 -12.31 2.32 -29.80
C LYS A 352 -13.03 3.57 -30.30
N ASP A 353 -13.88 4.16 -29.47
CA ASP A 353 -14.73 5.31 -29.80
C ASP A 353 -14.89 6.20 -28.54
N GLU A 354 -15.69 7.27 -28.67
CA GLU A 354 -15.91 8.26 -27.60
C GLU A 354 -16.66 7.73 -26.37
N LEU A 355 -17.35 6.59 -26.50
CA LEU A 355 -18.19 5.99 -25.43
C LEU A 355 -17.55 4.74 -24.84
N SER A 356 -16.50 4.22 -25.46
CA SER A 356 -15.81 3.01 -25.03
C SER A 356 -14.69 3.33 -24.01
N PRO A 357 -14.40 2.43 -23.08
CA PRO A 357 -13.31 2.63 -22.15
C PRO A 357 -11.96 2.78 -22.84
N GLY A 358 -11.12 3.68 -22.28
CA GLY A 358 -9.70 3.72 -22.62
C GLY A 358 -8.92 2.70 -21.78
N ILE A 359 -7.87 2.11 -22.35
CA ILE A 359 -7.08 1.10 -21.68
C ILE A 359 -5.60 1.47 -21.76
N PHE A 360 -4.96 1.66 -20.61
CA PHE A 360 -3.50 1.67 -20.54
C PHE A 360 -2.96 0.26 -20.37
N LYS A 361 -1.91 -0.06 -21.10
CA LYS A 361 -1.15 -1.32 -21.01
C LYS A 361 0.34 -1.05 -21.02
N THR A 362 1.09 -1.97 -20.48
CA THR A 362 2.55 -2.08 -20.67
C THR A 362 2.87 -3.33 -21.47
N LEU A 363 4.14 -3.57 -21.75
CA LEU A 363 4.60 -4.85 -22.34
C LEU A 363 4.47 -6.01 -21.33
N ASP A 364 4.44 -5.68 -20.05
CA ASP A 364 4.19 -6.63 -18.96
C ASP A 364 2.69 -6.95 -18.85
N SER A 365 2.33 -7.59 -17.75
CA SER A 365 0.95 -8.00 -17.46
C SER A 365 0.07 -6.90 -16.87
N PHE A 366 0.48 -5.62 -16.90
CA PHE A 366 -0.31 -4.50 -16.40
C PHE A 366 -1.39 -4.06 -17.39
N LEU A 367 -2.56 -3.77 -16.83
CA LEU A 367 -3.70 -3.22 -17.55
C LEU A 367 -4.49 -2.27 -16.64
N CYS A 368 -4.86 -1.09 -17.18
CA CYS A 368 -5.76 -0.16 -16.50
C CYS A 368 -6.88 0.27 -17.44
N VAL A 369 -8.13 -0.06 -17.09
CA VAL A 369 -9.34 0.37 -17.80
C VAL A 369 -9.86 1.64 -17.16
N ILE A 370 -10.20 2.64 -17.97
CA ILE A 370 -10.73 3.94 -17.53
C ILE A 370 -12.03 4.22 -18.27
N MET A 371 -13.11 4.43 -17.53
CA MET A 371 -14.40 4.75 -18.13
C MET A 371 -14.41 6.19 -18.64
N PRO A 372 -14.91 6.44 -19.86
CA PRO A 372 -15.02 7.78 -20.41
C PRO A 372 -16.09 8.60 -19.69
N LEU A 373 -15.93 9.92 -19.74
CA LEU A 373 -16.96 10.87 -19.32
C LEU A 373 -17.84 11.24 -20.53
N ARG A 374 -19.15 11.20 -20.34
CA ARG A 374 -20.08 11.76 -21.32
C ARG A 374 -20.06 13.28 -21.20
N LEU A 375 -19.67 13.95 -22.25
CA LEU A 375 -19.79 15.41 -22.35
C LEU A 375 -21.20 15.72 -22.86
N ASN A 376 -22.00 16.41 -22.05
CA ASN A 376 -23.31 16.92 -22.45
C ASN A 376 -23.16 18.15 -23.33
#